data_35604e7ad35f3d0175daefc7960b9483
#
_entry.id   35604e7ad35f3d0175daefc7960b9483
#
_cell.length_a   1.000
_cell.length_b   1.000
_cell.length_c   1.000
_cell.angle_alpha   90.00
_cell.angle_beta   90.00
_cell.angle_gamma   90.00
#
_symmetry.space_group_name_H-M   'P 1'
#
loop_
_entity.id
_entity.type
_entity.pdbx_description
1 polymer ?
#
loop_
_entity_poly.entity_id
_entity_poly.type
_entity_poly.pdbx_seq_one_letter_code
_entity_poly.pdbx_strand_id
1 'polypeptide(L)'
;TIVCPQMSPMHFNILEAGFNASGYHLEVLPNDNKEAVDVGLKYVNNDACYPSLMVVGQIMQALLSGKYDLHKVAIIMSQTGGGCRASNYIGFIRRALAKAGYSHIPVISINLSKLESNPGFKLTPMLLLRAVYAVTFGDIFMRCVYRMRPYEAVPGSVNEVHQKWIKKCCEFLGRKY
;
A
#
# COMPACT_ATOMS: atom_id res chain seq x y z
N THR A 1 -8.15 -10.60 5.98
CA THR A 1 -7.43 -9.30 5.95
C THR A 1 -6.65 -9.20 4.66
N ILE A 2 -6.64 -8.03 4.03
CA ILE A 2 -5.79 -7.73 2.87
C ILE A 2 -4.68 -6.79 3.34
N VAL A 3 -3.42 -7.19 3.20
CA VAL A 3 -2.27 -6.34 3.56
C VAL A 3 -1.70 -5.64 2.32
N CYS A 4 -1.36 -4.38 2.47
CA CYS A 4 -0.81 -3.54 1.42
C CYS A 4 0.48 -2.87 1.92
N PRO A 5 1.60 -2.93 1.18
CA PRO A 5 2.80 -2.22 1.59
C PRO A 5 2.58 -0.71 1.52
N GLN A 6 3.17 0.03 2.46
CA GLN A 6 3.15 1.48 2.44
C GLN A 6 4.12 2.01 1.38
N MET A 7 3.60 2.69 0.38
CA MET A 7 4.41 3.30 -0.68
C MET A 7 4.30 4.83 -0.72
N SER A 8 3.24 5.38 -0.12
CA SER A 8 3.04 6.82 0.00
C SER A 8 2.12 7.13 1.18
N PRO A 9 2.65 7.62 2.31
CA PRO A 9 1.84 7.91 3.50
C PRO A 9 0.71 8.91 3.26
N MET A 10 0.85 9.78 2.27
CA MET A 10 -0.16 10.79 1.94
C MET A 10 -1.36 10.22 1.18
N HIS A 11 -1.22 9.06 0.54
CA HIS A 11 -2.25 8.45 -0.30
C HIS A 11 -2.83 7.17 0.31
N PHE A 12 -1.95 6.29 0.81
CA PHE A 12 -2.34 4.93 1.19
C PHE A 12 -3.25 4.89 2.41
N ASN A 13 -3.07 5.81 3.37
CA ASN A 13 -3.97 5.91 4.53
C ASN A 13 -5.40 6.29 4.12
N ILE A 14 -5.54 7.15 3.10
CA ILE A 14 -6.85 7.54 2.57
C ILE A 14 -7.46 6.41 1.72
N LEU A 15 -6.62 5.71 0.93
CA LEU A 15 -7.02 4.52 0.18
C LEU A 15 -7.54 3.41 1.12
N GLU A 16 -6.84 3.15 2.22
CA GLU A 16 -7.26 2.18 3.24
C GLU A 16 -8.68 2.47 3.73
N ALA A 17 -8.98 3.72 4.08
CA ALA A 17 -10.33 4.12 4.51
C ALA A 17 -11.37 3.87 3.40
N GLY A 18 -11.05 4.16 2.15
CA GLY A 18 -11.93 3.93 1.00
C GLY A 18 -12.22 2.46 0.74
N PHE A 19 -11.21 1.60 0.85
CA PHE A 19 -11.36 0.14 0.72
C PHE A 19 -12.20 -0.43 1.86
N ASN A 20 -11.92 -0.04 3.09
CA ASN A 20 -12.64 -0.52 4.28
C ASN A 20 -14.12 -0.10 4.23
N ALA A 21 -14.42 1.10 3.75
CA ALA A 21 -15.80 1.55 3.53
C ALA A 21 -16.51 0.80 2.38
N SER A 22 -15.77 0.15 1.51
CA SER A 22 -16.29 -0.63 0.39
C SER A 22 -16.47 -2.12 0.71
N GLY A 23 -16.32 -2.50 1.99
CA GLY A 23 -16.55 -3.87 2.48
C GLY A 23 -15.33 -4.77 2.46
N TYR A 24 -14.14 -4.24 2.15
CA TYR A 24 -12.88 -4.94 2.30
C TYR A 24 -12.24 -4.62 3.65
N HIS A 25 -11.42 -5.51 4.16
CA HIS A 25 -10.59 -5.25 5.33
C HIS A 25 -9.14 -5.10 4.86
N LEU A 26 -8.80 -3.88 4.41
CA LEU A 26 -7.45 -3.51 4.00
C LEU A 26 -6.68 -2.96 5.20
N GLU A 27 -5.44 -3.38 5.34
CA GLU A 27 -4.47 -2.83 6.29
C GLU A 27 -3.21 -2.41 5.54
N VAL A 28 -2.88 -1.13 5.61
CA VAL A 28 -1.64 -0.59 5.05
C VAL A 28 -0.53 -0.77 6.08
N LEU A 29 0.54 -1.46 5.69
CA LEU A 29 1.65 -1.81 6.58
C LEU A 29 2.44 -0.55 6.94
N PRO A 30 2.66 -0.25 8.24
CA PRO A 30 3.30 0.99 8.67
C PRO A 30 4.84 0.94 8.62
N ASN A 31 5.41 -0.21 8.33
CA ASN A 31 6.82 -0.50 8.57
C ASN A 31 7.69 -0.13 7.35
N ASP A 32 8.26 1.04 7.42
CA ASP A 32 9.29 1.58 6.52
C ASP A 32 10.67 1.63 7.19
N ASN A 33 10.93 0.69 8.11
CA ASN A 33 12.12 0.65 8.95
C ASN A 33 13.26 -0.19 8.34
N LYS A 34 14.44 -0.13 8.96
CA LYS A 34 15.62 -0.89 8.55
C LYS A 34 15.37 -2.40 8.55
N GLU A 35 14.59 -2.91 9.50
CA GLU A 35 14.29 -4.34 9.58
C GLU A 35 13.55 -4.85 8.35
N ALA A 36 12.63 -4.04 7.78
CA ALA A 36 11.98 -4.38 6.52
C ALA A 36 12.99 -4.52 5.38
N VAL A 37 14.01 -3.65 5.31
CA VAL A 37 15.10 -3.78 4.34
C VAL A 37 15.88 -5.08 4.54
N ASP A 38 16.28 -5.36 5.78
CA ASP A 38 17.06 -6.55 6.13
C ASP A 38 16.28 -7.85 5.83
N VAL A 39 14.97 -7.85 6.04
CA VAL A 39 14.09 -8.95 5.63
C VAL A 39 13.98 -9.01 4.11
N GLY A 40 13.81 -7.88 3.44
CA GLY A 40 13.72 -7.80 1.98
C GLY A 40 14.95 -8.40 1.29
N LEU A 41 16.14 -8.12 1.79
CA LEU A 41 17.41 -8.66 1.28
C LEU A 41 17.51 -10.20 1.35
N LYS A 42 16.78 -10.84 2.26
CA LYS A 42 16.75 -12.32 2.35
C LYS A 42 15.93 -12.96 1.21
N TYR A 43 14.97 -12.23 0.65
CA TYR A 43 14.00 -12.77 -0.31
C TYR A 43 14.14 -12.21 -1.72
N VAL A 44 14.72 -11.03 -1.87
CA VAL A 44 14.95 -10.34 -3.15
C VAL A 44 16.45 -10.22 -3.39
N ASN A 45 16.87 -10.31 -4.66
CA ASN A 45 18.26 -10.07 -5.02
C ASN A 45 18.66 -8.63 -4.68
N ASN A 46 19.84 -8.43 -4.11
CA ASN A 46 20.39 -7.11 -3.76
C ASN A 46 20.65 -6.20 -4.98
N ASP A 47 20.70 -6.76 -6.20
CA ASP A 47 20.75 -5.98 -7.46
C ASP A 47 19.39 -5.38 -7.85
N ALA A 48 18.32 -5.72 -7.14
CA ALA A 48 17.01 -5.10 -7.34
C ALA A 48 17.00 -3.67 -6.79
N CYS A 49 16.10 -2.84 -7.32
CA CYS A 49 15.97 -1.47 -6.85
C CYS A 49 15.52 -1.42 -5.38
N TYR A 50 15.98 -0.43 -4.63
CA TYR A 50 15.68 -0.28 -3.20
C TYR A 50 14.17 -0.33 -2.89
N PRO A 51 13.26 0.34 -3.64
CA PRO A 51 11.83 0.22 -3.40
C PRO A 51 11.29 -1.22 -3.47
N SER A 52 11.87 -2.10 -4.32
CA SER A 52 11.44 -3.50 -4.36
C SER A 52 11.83 -4.27 -3.11
N LEU A 53 13.01 -3.98 -2.54
CA LEU A 53 13.44 -4.53 -1.26
C LEU A 53 12.50 -4.11 -0.14
N MET A 54 12.13 -2.82 -0.10
CA MET A 54 11.20 -2.28 0.90
C MET A 54 9.83 -2.92 0.80
N VAL A 55 9.24 -2.98 -0.40
CA VAL A 55 7.90 -3.54 -0.62
C VAL A 55 7.83 -5.01 -0.20
N VAL A 56 8.79 -5.82 -0.65
CA VAL A 56 8.83 -7.23 -0.28
C VAL A 56 9.17 -7.39 1.21
N GLY A 57 10.07 -6.58 1.71
CA GLY A 57 10.47 -6.62 3.12
C GLY A 57 9.35 -6.30 4.08
N GLN A 58 8.57 -5.25 3.83
CA GLN A 58 7.37 -4.91 4.63
C GLN A 58 6.38 -6.08 4.69
N ILE A 59 6.07 -6.66 3.53
CA ILE A 59 5.13 -7.79 3.44
C ILE A 59 5.67 -8.99 4.21
N MET A 60 6.92 -9.39 3.95
CA MET A 60 7.51 -10.56 4.59
C MET A 60 7.69 -10.37 6.09
N GLN A 61 8.10 -9.18 6.55
CA GLN A 61 8.19 -8.84 7.97
C GLN A 61 6.82 -8.97 8.64
N ALA A 62 5.77 -8.44 8.01
CA ALA A 62 4.41 -8.53 8.53
C ALA A 62 3.93 -9.98 8.65
N LEU A 63 4.14 -10.81 7.61
CA LEU A 63 3.74 -12.23 7.63
C LEU A 63 4.55 -13.06 8.66
N LEU A 64 5.83 -12.75 8.82
CA LEU A 64 6.72 -13.44 9.77
C LEU A 64 6.50 -13.00 11.23
N SER A 65 5.82 -11.86 11.46
CA SER A 65 5.58 -11.33 12.81
C SER A 65 4.63 -12.18 13.67
N GLY A 66 3.89 -13.12 13.05
CA GLY A 66 2.84 -13.90 13.72
C GLY A 66 1.54 -13.14 13.98
N LYS A 67 1.45 -11.86 13.57
CA LYS A 67 0.24 -11.03 13.74
C LYS A 67 -0.94 -11.52 12.89
N TYR A 68 -0.65 -12.11 11.73
CA TYR A 68 -1.66 -12.49 10.75
C TYR A 68 -1.89 -13.99 10.69
N ASP A 69 -3.14 -14.42 10.60
CA ASP A 69 -3.48 -15.78 10.24
C ASP A 69 -3.17 -15.99 8.74
N LEU A 70 -2.14 -16.78 8.45
CA LEU A 70 -1.64 -17.00 7.09
C LEU A 70 -2.67 -17.68 6.16
N HIS A 71 -3.73 -18.29 6.71
CA HIS A 71 -4.84 -18.85 5.93
C HIS A 71 -5.97 -17.84 5.66
N LYS A 72 -5.93 -16.65 6.31
CA LYS A 72 -6.96 -15.60 6.20
C LYS A 72 -6.39 -14.26 5.77
N VAL A 73 -5.16 -14.25 5.23
CA VAL A 73 -4.49 -13.04 4.73
C VAL A 73 -4.35 -13.12 3.21
N ALA A 74 -4.47 -11.98 2.57
CA ALA A 74 -4.13 -11.76 1.15
C ALA A 74 -3.23 -10.54 1.03
N ILE A 75 -2.48 -10.46 -0.03
CA ILE A 75 -1.61 -9.31 -0.33
C ILE A 75 -2.23 -8.57 -1.51
N ILE A 76 -2.20 -7.23 -1.50
CA ILE A 76 -2.64 -6.43 -2.63
C ILE A 76 -1.51 -5.52 -3.10
N MET A 77 -1.34 -5.45 -4.42
CA MET A 77 -0.33 -4.60 -5.06
C MET A 77 -0.80 -4.12 -6.43
N SER A 78 -0.42 -2.90 -6.81
CA SER A 78 -0.66 -2.39 -8.15
C SER A 78 0.34 -2.98 -9.15
N GLN A 79 -0.12 -3.20 -10.38
CA GLN A 79 0.70 -3.66 -11.50
C GLN A 79 0.40 -2.80 -12.72
N THR A 80 1.39 -2.03 -13.17
CA THR A 80 1.19 -1.03 -14.23
C THR A 80 1.56 -1.52 -15.63
N GLY A 81 2.37 -2.60 -15.74
CA GLY A 81 2.80 -3.15 -17.02
C GLY A 81 3.84 -2.31 -17.77
N GLY A 82 4.44 -1.31 -17.12
CA GLY A 82 5.48 -0.48 -17.72
C GLY A 82 6.88 -1.11 -17.74
N GLY A 83 7.86 -0.42 -18.31
CA GLY A 83 9.25 -0.86 -18.37
C GLY A 83 10.03 -0.79 -17.04
N CYS A 84 9.45 -0.24 -15.99
CA CYS A 84 10.04 -0.17 -14.66
C CYS A 84 9.88 -1.51 -13.92
N ARG A 85 10.82 -1.86 -13.06
CA ARG A 85 10.71 -3.05 -12.19
C ARG A 85 9.52 -3.00 -11.24
N ALA A 86 9.01 -1.81 -10.93
CA ALA A 86 7.79 -1.62 -10.16
C ALA A 86 6.58 -2.34 -10.79
N SER A 87 6.53 -2.45 -12.10
CA SER A 87 5.49 -3.22 -12.81
C SER A 87 5.55 -4.73 -12.54
N ASN A 88 6.63 -5.24 -11.93
CA ASN A 88 6.83 -6.66 -11.63
C ASN A 88 6.99 -6.95 -10.13
N TYR A 89 6.60 -6.05 -9.23
CA TYR A 89 6.64 -6.33 -7.78
C TYR A 89 5.80 -7.56 -7.41
N ILE A 90 4.70 -7.80 -8.11
CA ILE A 90 3.88 -9.01 -7.96
C ILE A 90 4.72 -10.28 -8.10
N GLY A 91 5.59 -10.34 -9.12
CA GLY A 91 6.49 -11.47 -9.33
C GLY A 91 7.53 -11.63 -8.21
N PHE A 92 8.06 -10.52 -7.67
CA PHE A 92 8.99 -10.57 -6.53
C PHE A 92 8.29 -11.04 -5.26
N ILE A 93 7.09 -10.54 -4.98
CA ILE A 93 6.26 -10.96 -3.84
C ILE A 93 5.97 -12.46 -3.92
N ARG A 94 5.49 -12.96 -5.06
CA ARG A 94 5.19 -14.39 -5.25
C ARG A 94 6.42 -15.27 -5.06
N ARG A 95 7.60 -14.85 -5.56
CA ARG A 95 8.86 -15.57 -5.33
C ARG A 95 9.27 -15.57 -3.87
N ALA A 96 9.12 -14.44 -3.18
CA ALA A 96 9.42 -14.34 -1.77
C ALA A 96 8.52 -15.25 -0.93
N LEU A 97 7.20 -15.27 -1.23
CA LEU A 97 6.24 -16.16 -0.60
C LEU A 97 6.59 -17.64 -0.83
N ALA A 98 6.93 -18.01 -2.06
CA ALA A 98 7.35 -19.37 -2.38
C ALA A 98 8.61 -19.80 -1.61
N LYS A 99 9.62 -18.90 -1.53
CA LYS A 99 10.85 -19.14 -0.78
C LYS A 99 10.60 -19.31 0.73
N ALA A 100 9.57 -18.64 1.26
CA ALA A 100 9.17 -18.74 2.67
C ALA A 100 8.20 -19.89 2.97
N GLY A 101 7.77 -20.66 1.97
CA GLY A 101 6.75 -21.71 2.14
C GLY A 101 5.31 -21.21 2.19
N TYR A 102 5.04 -19.96 1.79
CA TYR A 102 3.75 -19.29 1.87
C TYR A 102 3.07 -19.14 0.49
N SER A 103 3.32 -20.06 -0.44
CA SER A 103 2.76 -20.03 -1.80
C SER A 103 1.23 -20.06 -1.85
N HIS A 104 0.57 -20.45 -0.78
CA HIS A 104 -0.89 -20.48 -0.65
C HIS A 104 -1.51 -19.09 -0.42
N ILE A 105 -0.71 -18.08 -0.02
CA ILE A 105 -1.22 -16.73 0.22
C ILE A 105 -1.52 -16.05 -1.12
N PRO A 106 -2.77 -15.62 -1.36
CA PRO A 106 -3.12 -14.98 -2.62
C PRO A 106 -2.53 -13.57 -2.73
N VAL A 107 -2.04 -13.24 -3.92
CA VAL A 107 -1.53 -11.91 -4.27
C VAL A 107 -2.47 -11.28 -5.29
N ILE A 108 -3.22 -10.27 -4.86
CA ILE A 108 -4.18 -9.53 -5.67
C ILE A 108 -3.42 -8.48 -6.47
N SER A 109 -3.50 -8.57 -7.79
CA SER A 109 -2.90 -7.61 -8.72
C SER A 109 -3.94 -6.59 -9.15
N ILE A 110 -3.80 -5.32 -8.71
CA ILE A 110 -4.61 -4.23 -9.25
C ILE A 110 -4.00 -3.79 -10.57
N ASN A 111 -4.64 -4.17 -11.67
CA ASN A 111 -4.22 -3.77 -13.01
C ASN A 111 -5.43 -3.32 -13.85
N LEU A 112 -5.26 -2.25 -14.60
CA LEU A 112 -6.26 -1.74 -15.54
C LEU A 112 -6.16 -2.42 -16.91
N SER A 113 -5.05 -3.09 -17.18
CA SER A 113 -4.73 -3.71 -18.47
C SER A 113 -5.21 -5.16 -18.58
N LYS A 114 -5.98 -5.66 -17.61
CA LYS A 114 -6.43 -7.07 -17.54
C LYS A 114 -5.28 -8.08 -17.64
N LEU A 115 -4.10 -7.72 -17.14
CA LEU A 115 -2.91 -8.60 -17.14
C LEU A 115 -3.15 -9.87 -16.34
N GLU A 116 -3.94 -9.78 -15.28
CA GLU A 116 -4.30 -10.90 -14.42
C GLU A 116 -5.75 -10.79 -13.94
N SER A 117 -6.42 -11.93 -13.75
CA SER A 117 -7.71 -12.01 -13.09
C SER A 117 -7.51 -12.29 -11.59
N ASN A 118 -8.30 -11.63 -10.75
CA ASN A 118 -8.26 -11.83 -9.30
C ASN A 118 -9.59 -12.41 -8.81
N PRO A 119 -9.75 -13.76 -8.81
CA PRO A 119 -10.98 -14.38 -8.34
C PRO A 119 -11.26 -13.96 -6.89
N GLY A 120 -12.49 -13.48 -6.62
CA GLY A 120 -12.90 -13.06 -5.29
C GLY A 120 -12.65 -11.56 -4.98
N PHE A 121 -11.83 -10.85 -5.76
CA PHE A 121 -11.69 -9.39 -5.63
C PHE A 121 -12.48 -8.69 -6.75
N LYS A 122 -13.41 -7.81 -6.37
CA LYS A 122 -14.25 -7.06 -7.32
C LYS A 122 -13.98 -5.57 -7.19
N LEU A 123 -13.54 -4.96 -8.26
CA LEU A 123 -13.41 -3.51 -8.36
C LEU A 123 -14.79 -2.92 -8.66
N THR A 124 -15.54 -2.52 -7.63
CA THR A 124 -16.85 -1.90 -7.80
C THR A 124 -16.72 -0.44 -8.25
N PRO A 125 -17.71 0.14 -8.96
CA PRO A 125 -17.69 1.56 -9.33
C PRO A 125 -17.51 2.49 -8.13
N MET A 126 -18.11 2.16 -6.98
CA MET A 126 -17.98 2.94 -5.76
C MET A 126 -16.55 2.86 -5.18
N LEU A 127 -15.93 1.67 -5.18
CA LEU A 127 -14.53 1.52 -4.78
C LEU A 127 -13.59 2.31 -5.70
N LEU A 128 -13.84 2.26 -7.00
CA LEU A 128 -13.06 3.02 -7.98
C LEU A 128 -13.18 4.53 -7.74
N LEU A 129 -14.40 5.02 -7.51
CA LEU A 129 -14.64 6.43 -7.20
C LEU A 129 -13.92 6.86 -5.92
N ARG A 130 -13.98 6.07 -4.85
CA ARG A 130 -13.25 6.31 -3.61
C ARG A 130 -11.74 6.31 -3.82
N ALA A 131 -11.22 5.40 -4.64
CA ALA A 131 -9.80 5.36 -4.98
C ALA A 131 -9.35 6.62 -5.75
N VAL A 132 -10.16 7.11 -6.70
CA VAL A 132 -9.91 8.38 -7.40
C VAL A 132 -9.87 9.54 -6.44
N TYR A 133 -10.84 9.66 -5.53
CA TYR A 133 -10.81 10.71 -4.50
C TYR A 133 -9.59 10.59 -3.58
N ALA A 134 -9.23 9.38 -3.15
CA ALA A 134 -8.08 9.17 -2.28
C ALA A 134 -6.77 9.63 -2.95
N VAL A 135 -6.58 9.30 -4.23
CA VAL A 135 -5.42 9.75 -5.01
C VAL A 135 -5.43 11.27 -5.17
N THR A 136 -6.57 11.85 -5.55
CA THR A 136 -6.71 13.31 -5.74
C THR A 136 -6.42 14.08 -4.45
N PHE A 137 -6.99 13.67 -3.32
CA PHE A 137 -6.71 14.30 -2.03
C PHE A 137 -5.26 14.11 -1.61
N GLY A 138 -4.69 12.92 -1.82
CA GLY A 138 -3.27 12.65 -1.55
C GLY A 138 -2.36 13.59 -2.32
N ASP A 139 -2.60 13.79 -3.62
CA ASP A 139 -1.84 14.72 -4.48
C ASP A 139 -1.95 16.17 -4.02
N ILE A 140 -3.18 16.61 -3.67
CA ILE A 140 -3.41 17.97 -3.14
C ILE A 140 -2.61 18.15 -1.85
N PHE A 141 -2.70 17.22 -0.91
CA PHE A 141 -1.98 17.31 0.36
C PHE A 141 -0.48 17.27 0.17
N MET A 142 0.02 16.37 -0.66
CA MET A 142 1.45 16.28 -0.98
C MET A 142 1.96 17.61 -1.52
N ARG A 143 1.22 18.21 -2.45
CA ARG A 143 1.58 19.50 -3.05
C ARG A 143 1.54 20.64 -2.03
N CYS A 144 0.52 20.68 -1.17
CA CYS A 144 0.42 21.67 -0.11
C CYS A 144 1.56 21.53 0.91
N VAL A 145 1.81 20.32 1.40
CA VAL A 145 2.86 20.06 2.40
C VAL A 145 4.23 20.45 1.87
N TYR A 146 4.58 20.03 0.65
CA TYR A 146 5.91 20.35 0.10
C TYR A 146 6.10 21.82 -0.20
N ARG A 147 5.04 22.56 -0.55
CA ARG A 147 5.10 24.00 -0.76
C ARG A 147 5.18 24.80 0.54
N MET A 148 4.46 24.37 1.57
CA MET A 148 4.36 25.12 2.82
C MET A 148 5.49 24.84 3.81
N ARG A 149 6.03 23.62 3.80
CA ARG A 149 7.07 23.20 4.74
C ARG A 149 8.29 24.13 4.83
N PRO A 150 8.83 24.67 3.71
CA PRO A 150 9.96 25.62 3.79
C PRO A 150 9.62 26.96 4.42
N TYR A 151 8.33 27.29 4.60
CA TYR A 151 7.84 28.57 5.11
C TYR A 151 7.15 28.45 6.46
N GLU A 152 7.32 27.32 7.14
CA GLU A 152 6.75 27.11 8.49
C GLU A 152 7.31 28.15 9.47
N ALA A 153 6.42 28.87 10.17
CA ALA A 153 6.82 29.74 11.29
C ALA A 153 7.19 28.92 12.54
N VAL A 154 6.51 27.78 12.73
CA VAL A 154 6.77 26.80 13.80
C VAL A 154 7.11 25.47 13.14
N PRO A 155 8.32 24.92 13.35
CA PRO A 155 8.73 23.65 12.80
C PRO A 155 7.74 22.51 13.12
N GLY A 156 7.25 21.81 12.10
CA GLY A 156 6.29 20.71 12.23
C GLY A 156 4.82 21.10 12.12
N SER A 157 4.47 22.40 12.14
CA SER A 157 3.07 22.87 12.09
C SER A 157 2.35 22.42 10.81
N VAL A 158 3.04 22.36 9.67
CA VAL A 158 2.46 21.85 8.41
C VAL A 158 2.12 20.37 8.52
N ASN A 159 2.95 19.58 9.19
CA ASN A 159 2.67 18.15 9.39
C ASN A 159 1.44 17.95 10.29
N GLU A 160 1.28 18.73 11.35
CA GLU A 160 0.10 18.67 12.24
C GLU A 160 -1.20 18.98 11.48
N VAL A 161 -1.19 20.05 10.67
CA VAL A 161 -2.32 20.42 9.82
C VAL A 161 -2.61 19.31 8.80
N HIS A 162 -1.57 18.75 8.19
CA HIS A 162 -1.69 17.64 7.24
C HIS A 162 -2.36 16.42 7.89
N GLN A 163 -1.90 15.97 9.07
CA GLN A 163 -2.50 14.84 9.78
C GLN A 163 -3.97 15.08 10.12
N LYS A 164 -4.33 16.31 10.53
CA LYS A 164 -5.71 16.70 10.79
C LYS A 164 -6.59 16.57 9.53
N TRP A 165 -6.08 16.97 8.37
CA TRP A 165 -6.83 16.88 7.12
C TRP A 165 -6.91 15.45 6.57
N ILE A 166 -5.84 14.64 6.68
CA ILE A 166 -5.90 13.21 6.35
C ILE A 166 -7.02 12.54 7.16
N LYS A 167 -7.06 12.77 8.48
CA LYS A 167 -8.12 12.21 9.33
C LYS A 167 -9.52 12.58 8.85
N LYS A 168 -9.75 13.85 8.52
CA LYS A 168 -11.04 14.30 7.96
C LYS A 168 -11.39 13.63 6.63
N CYS A 169 -10.40 13.44 5.75
CA CYS A 169 -10.61 12.74 4.48
C CYS A 169 -10.92 11.26 4.69
N CYS A 170 -10.23 10.58 5.60
CA CYS A 170 -10.54 9.21 5.97
C CYS A 170 -11.97 9.07 6.53
N GLU A 171 -12.39 9.99 7.40
CA GLU A 171 -13.76 10.03 7.94
C GLU A 171 -14.79 10.26 6.83
N PHE A 172 -14.51 11.15 5.88
CA PHE A 172 -15.39 11.42 4.74
C PHE A 172 -15.54 10.20 3.83
N LEU A 173 -14.44 9.60 3.41
CA LEU A 173 -14.45 8.42 2.54
C LEU A 173 -14.94 7.14 3.24
N GLY A 174 -14.81 7.09 4.57
CA GLY A 174 -15.28 5.99 5.40
C GLY A 174 -16.80 5.94 5.59
N ARG A 175 -17.54 6.98 5.19
CA ARG A 175 -19.01 6.98 5.30
C ARG A 175 -19.62 5.92 4.38
N LYS A 176 -20.55 5.14 4.94
CA LYS A 176 -21.41 4.25 4.15
C LYS A 176 -22.55 5.11 3.57
N TYR A 177 -22.69 5.11 2.28
CA TYR A 177 -23.81 5.71 1.57
C TYR A 177 -24.83 4.63 1.25
#